data_6d9c5dac609c93f6705ffe76cb5354b8
#
_entry.id   6d9c5dac609c93f6705ffe76cb5354b8
#
_cell.length_a   1.000
_cell.length_b   1.000
_cell.length_c   1.000
_cell.angle_alpha   90.00
_cell.angle_beta   90.00
_cell.angle_gamma   90.00
#
_symmetry.space_group_name_H-M   'P 1'
#
loop_
_entity.id
_entity.type
_entity.pdbx_description
1 polymer ?
#
loop_
_entity_poly.entity_id
_entity_poly.type
_entity_poly.pdbx_seq_one_letter_code
_entity_poly.pdbx_strand_id
1 'polypeptide(L)'
;MKNSFIAAILATTALTAPALAQELTRIGAVTAGGEVTGLFLAEGDLFFNVQHPDAELGTDWAKATIGVVANADFAAAELPVPEGDAMNMVTTSLGTYQTLVKEGDFGVVGSISGVAGEIKVSTDPDFNAFVATGEGEGYLFTAWENRPGGMSRVKLTRAEDGTYAVDEADVKMLDFTSVHGTWVNCFGTLSPWGTPLTSEELYFDETADWNNASYEYIDDVAGLEAYLGSYPNPYRYGYIVEITDPAGAAAPVKRFALGRFSHENSVVMPDQKTVYLSDDGTNVVFFKFVADTAGDLSAGTLYAAKMTQDDMAGFAVEWIELAHANEADIEGWIAAYDGIDQSAYAEGATSYISDEDVAAWAAGEAADDRVAFLESRKAAAAKGATAEFRKMEGVNMNPAAIEAGHPYVYMAMSEVAKGMADTDGDVQVAENKCGVVYQMPFDDAYNITAMKPVVVGGPFDSAAETNACALDNIANPDNLLVLDNGDVVIGEDTGLHENNALWLWKPAAM
;
A
#
# COMPACT_ATOMS: atom_id res chain seq x y z
N MET A 1 52.79 -11.29 45.10
CA MET A 1 52.08 -11.98 44.02
C MET A 1 51.22 -10.93 43.32
N LYS A 2 51.64 -10.48 42.13
CA LYS A 2 50.92 -9.46 41.34
C LYS A 2 50.09 -10.18 40.33
N ASN A 3 48.76 -10.08 40.45
CA ASN A 3 47.84 -10.58 39.44
C ASN A 3 47.67 -9.53 38.35
N SER A 4 48.17 -9.84 37.17
CA SER A 4 47.89 -9.06 35.94
C SER A 4 46.58 -9.56 35.31
N PHE A 5 45.57 -8.69 35.28
CA PHE A 5 44.39 -8.92 34.46
C PHE A 5 44.73 -8.50 33.03
N ILE A 6 44.66 -9.44 32.10
CA ILE A 6 44.70 -9.19 30.67
C ILE A 6 43.26 -8.94 30.24
N ALA A 7 42.95 -7.69 29.89
CA ALA A 7 41.70 -7.36 29.24
C ALA A 7 41.81 -7.73 27.75
N ALA A 8 41.04 -8.72 27.32
CA ALA A 8 40.88 -9.03 25.91
C ALA A 8 39.93 -8.00 25.29
N ILE A 9 40.43 -7.15 24.42
CA ILE A 9 39.64 -6.26 23.58
C ILE A 9 39.17 -7.12 22.43
N LEU A 10 37.87 -7.46 22.43
CA LEU A 10 37.20 -7.98 21.24
C LEU A 10 37.07 -6.81 20.25
N ALA A 11 37.88 -6.83 19.21
CA ALA A 11 37.66 -5.98 18.03
C ALA A 11 36.51 -6.59 17.21
N THR A 12 35.35 -6.01 17.30
CA THR A 12 34.27 -6.25 16.35
C THR A 12 34.69 -5.63 15.02
N THR A 13 35.19 -6.46 14.12
CA THR A 13 35.31 -6.08 12.71
C THR A 13 33.89 -6.02 12.14
N ALA A 14 33.36 -4.83 11.96
CA ALA A 14 32.21 -4.62 11.08
C ALA A 14 32.65 -5.07 9.67
N LEU A 15 32.17 -6.22 9.23
CA LEU A 15 32.21 -6.61 7.82
C LEU A 15 31.23 -5.68 7.10
N THR A 16 31.76 -4.60 6.52
CA THR A 16 31.03 -3.86 5.49
C THR A 16 30.91 -4.81 4.31
N ALA A 17 29.72 -5.33 4.05
CA ALA A 17 29.40 -5.90 2.75
C ALA A 17 29.81 -4.86 1.68
N PRO A 18 30.38 -5.28 0.53
CA PRO A 18 30.62 -4.34 -0.57
C PRO A 18 29.27 -3.74 -0.92
N ALA A 19 29.12 -2.42 -0.75
CA ALA A 19 28.02 -1.69 -1.31
C ALA A 19 28.10 -1.93 -2.83
N LEU A 20 27.24 -2.77 -3.38
CA LEU A 20 26.96 -2.75 -4.80
C LEU A 20 26.52 -1.30 -5.06
N ALA A 21 27.24 -0.61 -5.95
CA ALA A 21 26.84 0.74 -6.34
C ALA A 21 25.43 0.64 -6.92
N GLN A 22 24.46 1.08 -6.15
CA GLN A 22 23.06 1.14 -6.55
C GLN A 22 22.99 2.21 -7.64
N GLU A 23 22.55 1.87 -8.85
CA GLU A 23 22.17 2.90 -9.82
C GLU A 23 20.78 3.42 -9.41
N LEU A 24 20.76 4.31 -8.45
CA LEU A 24 19.58 5.01 -7.97
C LEU A 24 19.65 6.46 -8.47
N THR A 25 18.63 6.90 -9.20
CA THR A 25 18.58 8.21 -9.84
C THR A 25 17.31 8.94 -9.42
N ARG A 26 17.39 10.15 -8.89
CA ARG A 26 16.21 11.00 -8.68
C ARG A 26 15.68 11.46 -10.03
N ILE A 27 14.40 11.15 -10.30
CA ILE A 27 13.73 11.49 -11.57
C ILE A 27 12.57 12.46 -11.40
N GLY A 28 12.17 12.73 -10.17
CA GLY A 28 11.13 13.70 -9.84
C GLY A 28 11.17 14.09 -8.38
N ALA A 29 10.47 15.18 -8.07
CA ALA A 29 10.16 15.61 -6.72
C ALA A 29 8.83 16.36 -6.73
N VAL A 30 8.05 16.22 -5.64
CA VAL A 30 6.80 16.94 -5.45
C VAL A 30 7.00 18.16 -4.54
N THR A 31 5.95 18.90 -4.30
CA THR A 31 5.99 20.12 -3.47
C THR A 31 6.38 19.79 -2.03
N ALA A 32 6.95 20.75 -1.32
CA ALA A 32 7.23 20.60 0.10
C ALA A 32 5.96 20.17 0.87
N GLY A 33 6.11 19.21 1.76
CA GLY A 33 5.02 18.62 2.55
C GLY A 33 4.05 17.72 1.79
N GLY A 34 4.23 17.57 0.46
CA GLY A 34 3.42 16.63 -0.33
C GLY A 34 4.11 15.28 -0.46
N GLU A 35 3.34 14.24 -0.70
CA GLU A 35 3.78 12.87 -0.95
C GLU A 35 3.64 12.48 -2.41
N VAL A 36 4.42 11.49 -2.84
CA VAL A 36 4.34 10.91 -4.19
C VAL A 36 3.54 9.63 -4.13
N THR A 37 2.30 9.68 -4.62
CA THR A 37 1.41 8.51 -4.61
C THR A 37 0.88 8.17 -6.00
N GLY A 38 0.18 7.04 -6.12
CA GLY A 38 -0.57 6.66 -7.30
C GLY A 38 0.27 6.40 -8.55
N LEU A 39 1.47 5.84 -8.41
CA LEU A 39 2.33 5.52 -9.53
C LEU A 39 1.65 4.51 -10.48
N PHE A 40 1.37 4.93 -11.69
CA PHE A 40 0.76 4.08 -12.72
C PHE A 40 1.29 4.42 -14.12
N LEU A 41 1.70 3.42 -14.87
CA LEU A 41 2.19 3.59 -16.24
C LEU A 41 1.18 3.01 -17.23
N ALA A 42 0.73 3.83 -18.18
CA ALA A 42 -0.10 3.42 -19.30
C ALA A 42 0.49 3.91 -20.61
N GLU A 43 0.81 3.01 -21.53
CA GLU A 43 1.30 3.32 -22.89
C GLU A 43 2.49 4.31 -22.92
N GLY A 44 3.33 4.31 -21.86
CA GLY A 44 4.47 5.20 -21.72
C GLY A 44 4.18 6.52 -21.03
N ASP A 45 2.95 6.76 -20.62
CA ASP A 45 2.52 7.93 -19.84
C ASP A 45 2.51 7.58 -18.36
N LEU A 46 3.27 8.31 -17.53
CA LEU A 46 3.37 8.10 -16.09
C LEU A 46 2.38 8.99 -15.35
N PHE A 47 1.38 8.39 -14.74
CA PHE A 47 0.46 9.05 -13.80
C PHE A 47 1.03 8.99 -12.40
N PHE A 48 0.91 10.09 -11.65
CA PHE A 48 1.17 10.12 -10.21
C PHE A 48 0.50 11.34 -9.57
N ASN A 49 0.36 11.29 -8.25
CA ASN A 49 -0.33 12.31 -7.46
C ASN A 49 0.66 13.10 -6.60
N VAL A 50 0.18 14.24 -6.13
CA VAL A 50 0.71 14.99 -4.99
C VAL A 50 -0.36 14.93 -3.91
N GLN A 51 -0.13 14.13 -2.87
CA GLN A 51 -1.03 13.94 -1.74
C GLN A 51 -0.74 14.99 -0.68
N HIS A 52 -1.75 15.51 0.00
CA HIS A 52 -1.75 16.49 1.10
C HIS A 52 -0.59 17.52 1.12
N PRO A 53 -0.35 18.27 0.03
CA PRO A 53 0.69 19.30 0.00
C PRO A 53 0.46 20.34 1.10
N ASP A 54 1.52 21.07 1.47
CA ASP A 54 1.39 22.14 2.45
C ASP A 54 0.39 23.21 1.96
N ALA A 55 -0.72 23.35 2.66
CA ALA A 55 -1.78 24.32 2.33
C ALA A 55 -1.31 25.78 2.40
N GLU A 56 -0.21 26.08 3.08
CA GLU A 56 0.35 27.42 3.23
C GLU A 56 1.30 27.82 2.07
N LEU A 57 1.51 26.94 1.08
CA LEU A 57 2.37 27.26 -0.08
C LEU A 57 1.93 28.52 -0.84
N GLY A 58 0.65 28.92 -0.74
CA GLY A 58 0.13 30.13 -1.36
C GLY A 58 0.15 30.11 -2.90
N THR A 59 0.27 28.93 -3.49
CA THR A 59 0.31 28.69 -4.94
C THR A 59 -0.77 27.68 -5.33
N ASP A 60 -0.92 27.42 -6.63
CA ASP A 60 -1.82 26.36 -7.12
C ASP A 60 -1.41 24.96 -6.68
N TRP A 61 -0.21 24.78 -6.13
CA TRP A 61 0.33 23.54 -5.61
C TRP A 61 -0.02 23.28 -4.13
N ALA A 62 -0.74 24.17 -3.48
CA ALA A 62 -1.28 24.00 -2.14
C ALA A 62 -2.50 23.04 -2.09
N LYS A 63 -2.84 22.42 -3.21
CA LYS A 63 -3.94 21.47 -3.35
C LYS A 63 -3.44 20.12 -3.81
N ALA A 64 -4.04 19.08 -3.27
CA ALA A 64 -3.82 17.74 -3.78
C ALA A 64 -4.08 17.67 -5.29
N THR A 65 -3.16 17.07 -6.01
CA THR A 65 -3.12 17.14 -7.47
C THR A 65 -2.93 15.74 -8.06
N ILE A 66 -3.73 15.44 -9.07
CA ILE A 66 -3.61 14.24 -9.89
C ILE A 66 -3.10 14.66 -11.25
N GLY A 67 -2.03 14.04 -11.75
CA GLY A 67 -1.45 14.44 -13.02
C GLY A 67 -0.70 13.35 -13.76
N VAL A 68 -0.10 13.74 -14.88
CA VAL A 68 0.56 12.82 -15.80
C VAL A 68 1.80 13.46 -16.43
N VAL A 69 2.84 12.66 -16.65
CA VAL A 69 3.95 12.95 -17.55
C VAL A 69 3.77 12.11 -18.81
N ALA A 70 3.32 12.73 -19.88
CA ALA A 70 3.11 12.02 -21.14
C ALA A 70 4.45 11.69 -21.82
N ASN A 71 4.55 10.47 -22.38
CA ASN A 71 5.76 9.93 -22.99
C ASN A 71 6.98 10.06 -22.05
N ALA A 72 6.85 9.57 -20.83
CA ALA A 72 7.87 9.70 -19.79
C ALA A 72 9.22 9.11 -20.24
N ASP A 73 10.29 9.91 -20.19
CA ASP A 73 11.64 9.51 -20.61
C ASP A 73 12.47 9.02 -19.42
N PHE A 74 12.41 7.72 -19.14
CA PHE A 74 13.19 7.08 -18.06
C PHE A 74 14.69 6.97 -18.35
N ALA A 75 15.18 7.43 -19.53
CA ALA A 75 16.59 7.55 -19.83
C ALA A 75 17.12 8.98 -19.53
N ALA A 76 16.28 9.87 -19.04
CA ALA A 76 16.63 11.25 -18.72
C ALA A 76 17.71 11.37 -17.64
N ALA A 77 18.33 12.55 -17.55
CA ALA A 77 19.36 12.83 -16.55
C ALA A 77 18.76 12.92 -15.14
N GLU A 78 19.61 12.71 -14.14
CA GLU A 78 19.27 12.91 -12.73
C GLU A 78 18.73 14.31 -12.47
N LEU A 79 17.65 14.40 -11.71
CA LEU A 79 17.10 15.66 -11.23
C LEU A 79 17.89 16.13 -9.98
N PRO A 80 18.36 17.38 -9.92
CA PRO A 80 18.98 17.90 -8.71
C PRO A 80 17.96 17.99 -7.56
N VAL A 81 18.45 18.06 -6.33
CA VAL A 81 17.62 18.38 -5.16
C VAL A 81 16.90 19.71 -5.41
N PRO A 82 15.57 19.81 -5.21
CA PRO A 82 14.85 21.06 -5.37
C PRO A 82 15.38 22.16 -4.45
N GLU A 83 15.52 23.38 -4.97
CA GLU A 83 15.93 24.57 -4.21
C GLU A 83 15.06 25.77 -4.59
N GLY A 84 14.81 26.67 -3.61
CA GLY A 84 14.06 27.89 -3.84
C GLY A 84 12.64 27.65 -4.36
N ASP A 85 12.25 28.28 -5.47
CA ASP A 85 10.89 28.15 -6.02
C ASP A 85 10.56 26.72 -6.48
N ALA A 86 11.57 25.92 -6.81
CA ALA A 86 11.38 24.53 -7.23
C ALA A 86 10.89 23.62 -6.10
N MET A 87 11.10 23.99 -4.84
CA MET A 87 10.56 23.27 -3.68
C MET A 87 9.03 23.34 -3.58
N ASN A 88 8.41 24.33 -4.21
CA ASN A 88 6.98 24.60 -4.11
C ASN A 88 6.20 24.17 -5.36
N MET A 89 6.73 23.25 -6.14
CA MET A 89 6.09 22.74 -7.36
C MET A 89 6.56 21.31 -7.67
N VAL A 90 5.80 20.61 -8.51
CA VAL A 90 6.28 19.36 -9.08
C VAL A 90 7.39 19.63 -10.08
N THR A 91 8.51 18.93 -9.92
CA THR A 91 9.64 18.94 -10.86
C THR A 91 9.97 17.54 -11.29
N THR A 92 10.30 17.32 -12.56
CA THR A 92 10.70 16.00 -13.06
C THR A 92 11.63 16.11 -14.25
N SER A 93 12.56 15.17 -14.37
CA SER A 93 13.41 15.01 -15.55
C SER A 93 12.73 14.18 -16.66
N LEU A 94 11.62 13.49 -16.35
CA LEU A 94 10.93 12.60 -17.28
C LEU A 94 10.19 13.30 -18.41
N GLY A 95 9.91 14.61 -18.25
CA GLY A 95 9.12 15.41 -19.19
C GLY A 95 8.38 16.54 -18.48
N THR A 96 7.23 16.93 -19.00
CA THR A 96 6.39 17.96 -18.38
C THR A 96 5.24 17.29 -17.62
N TYR A 97 5.13 17.59 -16.34
CA TYR A 97 3.97 17.17 -15.54
C TYR A 97 2.76 18.03 -15.91
N GLN A 98 1.72 17.39 -16.41
CA GLN A 98 0.43 18.01 -16.67
C GLN A 98 -0.51 17.71 -15.51
N THR A 99 -0.98 18.73 -14.80
CA THR A 99 -2.12 18.59 -13.88
C THR A 99 -3.37 18.24 -14.67
N LEU A 100 -4.05 17.17 -14.26
CA LEU A 100 -5.33 16.72 -14.81
C LEU A 100 -6.49 17.29 -14.01
N VAL A 101 -6.52 17.00 -12.71
CA VAL A 101 -7.51 17.50 -11.76
C VAL A 101 -6.87 17.74 -10.40
N LYS A 102 -7.55 18.55 -9.58
CA LYS A 102 -7.20 18.83 -8.19
C LYS A 102 -8.38 18.53 -7.27
N GLU A 103 -8.13 18.41 -5.99
CA GLU A 103 -9.18 18.31 -4.98
C GLU A 103 -10.20 19.43 -5.13
N GLY A 104 -11.48 19.10 -5.07
CA GLY A 104 -12.59 20.02 -5.20
C GLY A 104 -12.92 20.48 -6.63
N ASP A 105 -12.14 20.06 -7.63
CA ASP A 105 -12.43 20.42 -9.02
C ASP A 105 -13.83 19.91 -9.43
N PHE A 106 -14.53 20.75 -10.21
CA PHE A 106 -15.91 20.56 -10.68
C PHE A 106 -16.93 20.36 -9.53
N GLY A 107 -16.51 20.61 -8.24
CA GLY A 107 -17.32 20.33 -7.07
C GLY A 107 -17.53 18.83 -6.80
N VAL A 108 -16.66 17.97 -7.34
CA VAL A 108 -16.82 16.51 -7.31
C VAL A 108 -15.53 15.81 -6.88
N VAL A 109 -14.37 16.18 -7.45
CA VAL A 109 -13.11 15.47 -7.25
C VAL A 109 -12.72 15.45 -5.77
N GLY A 110 -12.58 14.25 -5.19
CA GLY A 110 -12.29 14.06 -3.77
C GLY A 110 -13.45 14.37 -2.81
N SER A 111 -14.65 14.78 -3.30
CA SER A 111 -15.80 15.07 -2.44
C SER A 111 -16.47 13.77 -2.02
N ILE A 112 -16.33 13.43 -0.74
CA ILE A 112 -16.92 12.23 -0.13
C ILE A 112 -18.28 12.62 0.49
N SER A 113 -19.35 12.00 -0.02
CA SER A 113 -20.72 12.29 0.38
C SER A 113 -21.46 11.01 0.78
N GLY A 114 -22.19 11.06 1.88
CA GLY A 114 -23.04 9.99 2.39
C GLY A 114 -24.51 10.39 2.46
N VAL A 115 -25.30 9.64 3.23
CA VAL A 115 -26.75 9.89 3.37
C VAL A 115 -27.07 11.27 3.98
N ALA A 116 -26.16 11.85 4.73
CA ALA A 116 -26.31 13.18 5.33
C ALA A 116 -25.82 14.33 4.41
N GLY A 117 -25.31 14.06 3.22
CA GLY A 117 -24.69 15.02 2.29
C GLY A 117 -23.17 14.93 2.29
N GLU A 118 -22.50 16.00 1.85
CA GLU A 118 -21.04 16.08 1.82
C GLU A 118 -20.47 15.98 3.24
N ILE A 119 -19.52 15.05 3.43
CA ILE A 119 -18.81 14.84 4.69
C ILE A 119 -17.51 15.64 4.65
N LYS A 120 -16.74 15.51 3.58
CA LYS A 120 -15.47 16.23 3.38
C LYS A 120 -15.04 16.22 1.93
N VAL A 121 -14.12 17.12 1.58
CA VAL A 121 -13.27 17.04 0.40
C VAL A 121 -11.91 16.51 0.86
N SER A 122 -11.50 15.38 0.32
CA SER A 122 -10.23 14.74 0.65
C SER A 122 -9.06 15.45 -0.02
N THR A 123 -7.95 15.52 0.69
CA THR A 123 -6.64 16.00 0.20
C THR A 123 -5.69 14.86 -0.16
N ASP A 124 -6.15 13.62 -0.03
CA ASP A 124 -5.30 12.42 0.05
C ASP A 124 -5.57 11.47 -1.15
N PRO A 125 -5.27 11.89 -2.42
CA PRO A 125 -5.35 10.99 -3.57
C PRO A 125 -4.17 10.01 -3.52
N ASP A 126 -4.46 8.71 -3.53
CA ASP A 126 -3.41 7.71 -3.50
C ASP A 126 -3.35 6.92 -4.82
N PHE A 127 -3.95 5.76 -4.91
CA PHE A 127 -3.89 4.90 -6.09
C PHE A 127 -4.40 5.56 -7.38
N ASN A 128 -3.74 5.27 -8.50
CA ASN A 128 -4.24 5.55 -9.84
C ASN A 128 -4.34 4.26 -10.68
N ALA A 129 -5.39 4.16 -11.50
CA ALA A 129 -5.47 3.20 -12.59
C ALA A 129 -6.11 3.84 -13.82
N PHE A 130 -5.45 3.76 -14.97
CA PHE A 130 -6.04 4.16 -16.23
C PHE A 130 -6.61 2.95 -16.96
N VAL A 131 -7.94 2.95 -17.17
CA VAL A 131 -8.65 1.90 -17.90
C VAL A 131 -8.99 2.42 -19.29
N ALA A 132 -8.24 1.96 -20.30
CA ALA A 132 -8.45 2.35 -21.70
C ALA A 132 -9.80 1.85 -22.22
N THR A 133 -10.52 2.70 -22.96
CA THR A 133 -11.80 2.39 -23.64
C THR A 133 -11.70 2.49 -25.14
N GLY A 134 -10.63 3.06 -25.66
CA GLY A 134 -10.32 3.26 -27.07
C GLY A 134 -8.90 3.83 -27.23
N GLU A 135 -8.51 4.08 -28.48
CA GLU A 135 -7.21 4.70 -28.75
C GLU A 135 -7.19 6.14 -28.20
N GLY A 136 -6.32 6.39 -27.21
CA GLY A 136 -6.21 7.68 -26.53
C GLY A 136 -7.41 8.06 -25.66
N GLU A 137 -8.35 7.16 -25.38
CA GLU A 137 -9.50 7.41 -24.50
C GLU A 137 -9.55 6.42 -23.36
N GLY A 138 -9.95 6.87 -22.17
CA GLY A 138 -10.12 6.00 -21.02
C GLY A 138 -10.63 6.73 -19.80
N TYR A 139 -10.70 5.97 -18.70
CA TYR A 139 -11.06 6.47 -17.40
C TYR A 139 -9.86 6.37 -16.45
N LEU A 140 -9.51 7.45 -15.80
CA LEU A 140 -8.60 7.45 -14.68
C LEU A 140 -9.41 7.27 -13.39
N PHE A 141 -9.09 6.22 -12.67
CA PHE A 141 -9.58 5.96 -11.32
C PHE A 141 -8.51 6.43 -10.34
N THR A 142 -8.92 7.19 -9.31
CA THR A 142 -8.03 7.60 -8.23
C THR A 142 -8.70 7.32 -6.90
N ALA A 143 -8.04 6.54 -6.03
CA ALA A 143 -8.47 6.31 -4.66
C ALA A 143 -8.23 7.56 -3.80
N TRP A 144 -9.04 7.71 -2.75
CA TRP A 144 -8.93 8.80 -1.79
C TRP A 144 -8.83 8.20 -0.40
N GLU A 145 -7.63 8.28 0.15
CA GLU A 145 -7.26 7.73 1.44
C GLU A 145 -7.87 8.54 2.58
N ASN A 146 -9.09 8.19 2.92
CA ASN A 146 -9.83 8.94 3.93
C ASN A 146 -10.82 8.08 4.73
N ARG A 147 -11.45 8.69 5.74
CA ARG A 147 -12.39 8.05 6.65
C ARG A 147 -13.71 8.84 6.67
N PRO A 148 -14.76 8.37 5.95
CA PRO A 148 -14.76 7.26 4.99
C PRO A 148 -13.86 7.52 3.79
N GLY A 149 -13.43 6.45 3.14
CA GLY A 149 -12.67 6.51 1.91
C GLY A 149 -13.53 6.79 0.68
N GLY A 150 -12.93 6.78 -0.50
CA GLY A 150 -13.64 7.01 -1.76
C GLY A 150 -12.77 6.73 -2.97
N MET A 151 -13.38 6.82 -4.16
CA MET A 151 -12.68 6.74 -5.43
C MET A 151 -13.34 7.65 -6.44
N SER A 152 -12.55 8.46 -7.15
CA SER A 152 -13.01 9.24 -8.29
C SER A 152 -12.77 8.49 -9.60
N ARG A 153 -13.65 8.74 -10.59
CA ARG A 153 -13.48 8.33 -11.99
C ARG A 153 -13.54 9.56 -12.88
N VAL A 154 -12.47 9.77 -13.65
CA VAL A 154 -12.31 10.92 -14.54
C VAL A 154 -12.14 10.41 -15.97
N LYS A 155 -12.99 10.83 -16.91
CA LYS A 155 -12.83 10.49 -18.31
C LYS A 155 -11.77 11.38 -18.94
N LEU A 156 -10.80 10.75 -19.61
CA LEU A 156 -9.67 11.41 -20.26
C LEU A 156 -9.65 11.10 -21.75
N THR A 157 -9.20 12.09 -22.54
CA THR A 157 -8.88 11.95 -23.97
C THR A 157 -7.46 12.48 -24.20
N ARG A 158 -6.59 11.69 -24.79
CA ARG A 158 -5.21 12.01 -25.14
C ARG A 158 -5.14 12.59 -26.57
N ALA A 159 -4.56 13.79 -26.70
CA ALA A 159 -4.31 14.39 -27.99
C ALA A 159 -3.03 13.84 -28.65
N GLU A 160 -2.83 14.11 -29.95
CA GLU A 160 -1.65 13.67 -30.71
C GLU A 160 -0.33 14.22 -30.14
N ASP A 161 -0.35 15.37 -29.48
CA ASP A 161 0.84 15.97 -28.83
C ASP A 161 1.14 15.40 -27.42
N GLY A 162 0.32 14.43 -26.98
CA GLY A 162 0.45 13.78 -25.68
C GLY A 162 -0.32 14.46 -24.55
N THR A 163 -0.91 15.64 -24.77
CA THR A 163 -1.71 16.28 -23.72
C THR A 163 -3.04 15.55 -23.51
N TYR A 164 -3.52 15.56 -22.28
CA TYR A 164 -4.82 14.99 -21.89
C TYR A 164 -5.87 16.08 -21.70
N ALA A 165 -7.06 15.83 -22.19
CA ALA A 165 -8.25 16.63 -21.90
C ALA A 165 -9.17 15.86 -20.95
N VAL A 166 -9.69 16.55 -19.93
CA VAL A 166 -10.69 16.03 -19.00
C VAL A 166 -12.08 16.30 -19.56
N ASP A 167 -12.94 15.28 -19.62
CA ASP A 167 -14.36 15.46 -19.90
C ASP A 167 -15.10 15.78 -18.59
N GLU A 168 -15.27 17.07 -18.31
CA GLU A 168 -15.92 17.57 -17.08
C GLU A 168 -17.31 16.97 -16.84
N ALA A 169 -18.02 16.59 -17.92
CA ALA A 169 -19.37 16.01 -17.82
C ALA A 169 -19.36 14.54 -17.36
N ASP A 170 -18.19 13.86 -17.41
CA ASP A 170 -18.01 12.46 -16.96
C ASP A 170 -16.91 12.36 -15.88
N VAL A 171 -16.96 13.27 -14.92
CA VAL A 171 -16.21 13.23 -13.66
C VAL A 171 -17.16 12.86 -12.54
N LYS A 172 -16.83 11.83 -11.75
CA LYS A 172 -17.68 11.42 -10.63
C LYS A 172 -16.89 10.76 -9.51
N MET A 173 -17.41 10.85 -8.28
CA MET A 173 -17.08 9.92 -7.20
C MET A 173 -17.91 8.65 -7.35
N LEU A 174 -17.33 7.48 -7.05
CA LEU A 174 -18.05 6.21 -7.04
C LEU A 174 -18.92 6.08 -5.79
N ASP A 175 -20.02 5.37 -5.91
CA ASP A 175 -20.94 5.08 -4.81
C ASP A 175 -20.57 3.74 -4.17
N PHE A 176 -20.11 3.77 -2.91
CA PHE A 176 -19.77 2.61 -2.12
C PHE A 176 -20.88 2.16 -1.16
N THR A 177 -22.08 2.72 -1.23
CA THR A 177 -23.17 2.35 -0.30
C THR A 177 -23.58 0.88 -0.42
N SER A 178 -23.48 0.29 -1.62
CA SER A 178 -23.80 -1.12 -1.87
C SER A 178 -22.85 -2.11 -1.15
N VAL A 179 -21.66 -1.66 -0.76
CA VAL A 179 -20.65 -2.42 -0.02
C VAL A 179 -20.42 -1.86 1.39
N HIS A 180 -21.40 -1.16 1.94
CA HIS A 180 -21.37 -0.54 3.26
C HIS A 180 -20.30 0.56 3.43
N GLY A 181 -20.04 1.34 2.38
CA GLY A 181 -18.96 2.33 2.37
C GLY A 181 -17.59 1.70 2.16
N THR A 182 -16.55 2.53 2.26
CA THR A 182 -15.15 2.10 2.19
C THR A 182 -14.31 2.90 3.17
N TRP A 183 -13.11 2.43 3.45
CA TRP A 183 -12.24 2.92 4.52
C TRP A 183 -10.83 3.08 4.00
N VAL A 184 -10.21 4.27 4.16
CA VAL A 184 -8.79 4.51 3.86
C VAL A 184 -8.35 3.77 2.61
N ASN A 185 -8.84 4.22 1.42
CA ASN A 185 -8.48 3.59 0.16
C ASN A 185 -7.06 4.01 -0.24
N CYS A 186 -6.11 3.20 0.17
CA CYS A 186 -4.70 3.37 -0.07
C CYS A 186 -4.27 2.88 -1.45
N PHE A 187 -3.00 2.54 -1.64
CA PHE A 187 -2.44 2.13 -2.91
C PHE A 187 -3.18 0.94 -3.54
N GLY A 188 -2.89 0.65 -4.79
CA GLY A 188 -3.57 -0.40 -5.51
C GLY A 188 -2.88 -0.79 -6.81
N THR A 189 -3.48 -1.73 -7.53
CA THR A 189 -3.02 -2.16 -8.86
C THR A 189 -4.20 -2.35 -9.81
N LEU A 190 -3.88 -2.42 -11.09
CA LEU A 190 -4.84 -2.89 -12.10
C LEU A 190 -4.71 -4.41 -12.22
N SER A 191 -5.82 -5.12 -12.08
CA SER A 191 -5.82 -6.58 -12.26
C SER A 191 -5.46 -6.98 -13.69
N PRO A 192 -4.96 -8.20 -13.93
CA PRO A 192 -4.70 -8.71 -15.29
C PRO A 192 -5.95 -8.77 -16.19
N TRP A 193 -7.15 -8.69 -15.64
CA TRP A 193 -8.42 -8.61 -16.37
C TRP A 193 -9.00 -7.20 -16.45
N GLY A 194 -8.20 -6.18 -16.06
CA GLY A 194 -8.49 -4.77 -16.31
C GLY A 194 -9.43 -4.10 -15.31
N THR A 195 -9.57 -4.63 -14.11
CA THR A 195 -10.32 -3.99 -13.01
C THR A 195 -9.37 -3.33 -12.00
N PRO A 196 -9.62 -2.07 -11.58
CA PRO A 196 -8.89 -1.47 -10.47
C PRO A 196 -9.11 -2.24 -9.16
N LEU A 197 -8.02 -2.49 -8.43
CA LEU A 197 -8.00 -3.07 -7.09
C LEU A 197 -7.40 -2.02 -6.15
N THR A 198 -8.20 -1.43 -5.27
CA THR A 198 -7.76 -0.54 -4.19
C THR A 198 -7.84 -1.26 -2.86
N SER A 199 -7.10 -0.80 -1.87
CA SER A 199 -6.97 -1.44 -0.57
C SER A 199 -7.67 -0.64 0.51
N GLU A 200 -8.23 -1.32 1.51
CA GLU A 200 -8.69 -0.69 2.74
C GLU A 200 -7.63 -0.86 3.83
N GLU A 201 -6.97 0.22 4.19
CA GLU A 201 -5.99 0.26 5.24
C GLU A 201 -6.68 0.45 6.60
N LEU A 202 -6.68 -0.59 7.43
CA LEU A 202 -7.46 -0.63 8.66
C LEU A 202 -6.58 -0.48 9.90
N TYR A 203 -6.61 0.69 10.56
CA TYR A 203 -5.78 1.02 11.73
C TYR A 203 -6.30 0.53 13.08
N PHE A 204 -7.32 -0.31 13.12
CA PHE A 204 -7.82 -0.92 14.34
C PHE A 204 -7.16 -2.29 14.55
N ASP A 205 -6.04 -2.33 15.27
CA ASP A 205 -5.34 -3.57 15.60
C ASP A 205 -6.19 -4.51 16.45
N GLU A 206 -6.99 -3.94 17.37
CA GLU A 206 -7.95 -4.68 18.17
C GLU A 206 -9.38 -4.33 17.74
N THR A 207 -10.10 -5.30 17.18
CA THR A 207 -11.48 -5.05 16.72
C THR A 207 -12.41 -4.54 17.83
N ALA A 208 -12.13 -4.88 19.10
CA ALA A 208 -12.89 -4.38 20.25
C ALA A 208 -12.83 -2.84 20.42
N ASP A 209 -11.74 -2.19 19.97
CA ASP A 209 -11.57 -0.73 20.04
C ASP A 209 -12.49 0.03 19.10
N TRP A 210 -13.09 -0.64 18.11
CA TRP A 210 -14.12 -0.05 17.25
C TRP A 210 -15.29 0.57 18.03
N ASN A 211 -15.63 -0.01 19.17
CA ASN A 211 -16.70 0.51 20.04
C ASN A 211 -16.18 1.36 21.20
N ASN A 212 -14.86 1.53 21.34
CA ASN A 212 -14.26 2.24 22.46
C ASN A 212 -14.30 3.76 22.24
N ALA A 213 -15.21 4.45 22.93
CA ALA A 213 -15.34 5.90 22.82
C ALA A 213 -14.10 6.72 23.25
N SER A 214 -13.07 6.07 23.79
CA SER A 214 -11.81 6.69 24.18
C SER A 214 -10.65 6.31 23.25
N TYR A 215 -10.91 5.51 22.20
CA TYR A 215 -9.88 5.12 21.23
C TYR A 215 -9.53 6.32 20.34
N GLU A 216 -8.25 6.45 19.98
CA GLU A 216 -7.75 7.63 19.25
C GLU A 216 -8.40 7.84 17.88
N TYR A 217 -8.80 6.75 17.20
CA TYR A 217 -9.44 6.80 15.87
C TYR A 217 -10.98 6.68 15.90
N ILE A 218 -11.62 6.86 17.05
CA ILE A 218 -13.08 6.67 17.18
C ILE A 218 -13.90 7.68 16.35
N ASP A 219 -13.37 8.88 16.13
CA ASP A 219 -14.02 9.91 15.32
C ASP A 219 -14.14 9.49 13.84
N ASP A 220 -13.26 8.61 13.38
CA ASP A 220 -13.30 8.05 12.02
C ASP A 220 -14.51 7.12 11.83
N VAL A 221 -14.86 6.34 12.87
CA VAL A 221 -16.08 5.51 12.89
C VAL A 221 -17.33 6.39 12.78
N ALA A 222 -17.34 7.55 13.43
CA ALA A 222 -18.44 8.51 13.32
C ALA A 222 -18.58 9.09 11.90
N GLY A 223 -17.46 9.30 11.19
CA GLY A 223 -17.47 9.70 9.79
C GLY A 223 -18.15 8.66 8.90
N LEU A 224 -17.85 7.38 9.13
CA LEU A 224 -18.46 6.27 8.40
C LEU A 224 -19.94 6.07 8.79
N GLU A 225 -20.32 6.26 10.06
CA GLU A 225 -21.72 6.29 10.50
C GLU A 225 -22.50 7.40 9.78
N ALA A 226 -21.91 8.59 9.63
CA ALA A 226 -22.54 9.69 8.88
C ALA A 226 -22.70 9.36 7.38
N TYR A 227 -21.75 8.60 6.80
CA TYR A 227 -21.84 8.13 5.43
C TYR A 227 -23.00 7.15 5.25
N LEU A 228 -23.16 6.19 6.15
CA LEU A 228 -24.14 5.10 6.06
C LEU A 228 -25.52 5.47 6.62
N GLY A 229 -25.59 6.38 7.59
CA GLY A 229 -26.78 6.65 8.40
C GLY A 229 -27.06 5.58 9.46
N SER A 230 -26.11 4.70 9.73
CA SER A 230 -26.18 3.65 10.74
C SER A 230 -24.79 3.30 11.25
N TYR A 231 -24.69 2.81 12.50
CA TYR A 231 -23.40 2.41 13.08
C TYR A 231 -22.77 1.25 12.27
N PRO A 232 -21.50 1.38 11.85
CA PRO A 232 -20.88 0.41 10.97
C PRO A 232 -20.39 -0.84 11.71
N ASN A 233 -20.47 -2.00 11.06
CA ASN A 233 -19.88 -3.25 11.52
C ASN A 233 -18.38 -3.29 11.14
N PRO A 234 -17.42 -3.41 12.09
CA PRO A 234 -15.99 -3.38 11.80
C PRO A 234 -15.52 -4.49 10.85
N TYR A 235 -16.17 -5.62 10.85
CA TYR A 235 -15.82 -6.74 9.96
C TYR A 235 -16.19 -6.52 8.48
N ARG A 236 -16.75 -5.37 8.14
CA ARG A 236 -17.00 -4.97 6.74
C ARG A 236 -15.84 -4.18 6.12
N TYR A 237 -14.77 -3.89 6.87
CA TYR A 237 -13.63 -3.05 6.44
C TYR A 237 -12.30 -3.76 6.64
N GLY A 238 -11.28 -3.32 5.89
CA GLY A 238 -9.95 -3.92 5.86
C GLY A 238 -9.82 -4.99 4.79
N TYR A 239 -10.28 -4.71 3.57
CA TYR A 239 -10.26 -5.63 2.44
C TYR A 239 -9.76 -4.95 1.16
N ILE A 240 -9.41 -5.77 0.18
CA ILE A 240 -9.24 -5.29 -1.20
C ILE A 240 -10.62 -5.02 -1.81
N VAL A 241 -10.76 -3.87 -2.47
CA VAL A 241 -11.98 -3.49 -3.18
C VAL A 241 -11.72 -3.48 -4.68
N GLU A 242 -12.39 -4.34 -5.41
CA GLU A 242 -12.36 -4.41 -6.86
C GLU A 242 -13.45 -3.54 -7.47
N ILE A 243 -13.09 -2.72 -8.46
CA ILE A 243 -14.06 -1.96 -9.25
C ILE A 243 -14.40 -2.74 -10.51
N THR A 244 -15.50 -3.48 -10.46
CA THR A 244 -15.99 -4.28 -11.59
C THR A 244 -16.66 -3.41 -12.64
N ASP A 245 -16.66 -3.85 -13.92
CA ASP A 245 -17.20 -3.09 -15.07
C ASP A 245 -16.70 -1.63 -15.08
N PRO A 246 -15.39 -1.37 -15.04
CA PRO A 246 -14.83 -0.02 -14.81
C PRO A 246 -15.19 0.96 -15.93
N ALA A 247 -15.33 0.51 -17.17
CA ALA A 247 -15.75 1.34 -18.30
C ALA A 247 -17.26 1.62 -18.30
N GLY A 248 -18.05 0.82 -17.62
CA GLY A 248 -19.51 0.94 -17.51
C GLY A 248 -19.96 1.47 -16.16
N ALA A 249 -20.60 0.60 -15.36
CA ALA A 249 -21.17 0.95 -14.07
C ALA A 249 -20.11 1.35 -13.02
N ALA A 250 -18.93 0.78 -13.11
CA ALA A 250 -17.81 0.94 -12.16
C ALA A 250 -18.27 0.61 -10.72
N ALA A 251 -18.74 -0.63 -10.53
CA ALA A 251 -19.33 -1.07 -9.27
C ALA A 251 -18.27 -1.63 -8.32
N PRO A 252 -18.18 -1.12 -7.07
CA PRO A 252 -17.27 -1.65 -6.06
C PRO A 252 -17.74 -3.02 -5.55
N VAL A 253 -16.78 -3.93 -5.31
CA VAL A 253 -16.98 -5.24 -4.69
C VAL A 253 -15.85 -5.49 -3.71
N LYS A 254 -16.16 -5.73 -2.45
CA LYS A 254 -15.14 -6.13 -1.46
C LYS A 254 -14.79 -7.60 -1.62
N ARG A 255 -13.51 -7.91 -1.69
CA ARG A 255 -12.98 -9.26 -1.86
C ARG A 255 -12.61 -9.86 -0.51
N PHE A 256 -13.63 -10.26 0.24
CA PHE A 256 -13.50 -10.77 1.61
C PHE A 256 -12.59 -12.01 1.72
N ALA A 257 -12.52 -12.84 0.67
CA ALA A 257 -11.68 -14.03 0.66
C ALA A 257 -10.17 -13.74 0.74
N LEU A 258 -9.74 -12.50 0.48
CA LEU A 258 -8.35 -12.08 0.59
C LEU A 258 -7.93 -11.81 2.05
N GLY A 259 -8.83 -11.96 3.03
CA GLY A 259 -8.58 -11.74 4.44
C GLY A 259 -8.73 -10.27 4.87
N ARG A 260 -8.89 -10.06 6.19
CA ARG A 260 -9.10 -8.75 6.80
C ARG A 260 -7.88 -8.31 7.59
N PHE A 261 -7.27 -7.21 7.18
CA PHE A 261 -6.15 -6.53 7.84
C PHE A 261 -5.99 -5.11 7.26
N SER A 262 -4.91 -4.40 7.62
CA SER A 262 -4.61 -3.07 7.06
C SER A 262 -3.94 -3.24 5.70
N HIS A 263 -4.74 -3.48 4.65
CA HIS A 263 -4.22 -3.66 3.31
C HIS A 263 -3.62 -2.35 2.79
N GLU A 264 -2.32 -2.37 2.55
CA GLU A 264 -1.66 -1.31 1.82
C GLU A 264 -1.85 -1.51 0.31
N ASN A 265 -1.56 -2.71 -0.18
CA ASN A 265 -1.64 -3.00 -1.60
C ASN A 265 -1.88 -4.48 -1.89
N SER A 266 -2.25 -4.76 -3.13
CA SER A 266 -2.32 -6.11 -3.68
C SER A 266 -1.70 -6.18 -5.06
N VAL A 267 -1.04 -7.29 -5.41
CA VAL A 267 -0.57 -7.57 -6.76
C VAL A 267 -1.00 -8.96 -7.21
N VAL A 268 -1.67 -9.05 -8.36
CA VAL A 268 -2.10 -10.32 -8.95
C VAL A 268 -1.04 -10.83 -9.92
N MET A 269 -0.60 -12.07 -9.71
CA MET A 269 0.40 -12.71 -10.55
C MET A 269 -0.15 -13.09 -11.95
N PRO A 270 0.70 -13.37 -12.94
CA PRO A 270 0.29 -13.69 -14.31
C PRO A 270 -0.63 -14.92 -14.45
N ASP A 271 -0.66 -15.82 -13.47
CA ASP A 271 -1.61 -16.94 -13.44
C ASP A 271 -3.07 -16.51 -13.18
N GLN A 272 -3.28 -15.24 -12.84
CA GLN A 272 -4.57 -14.64 -12.48
C GLN A 272 -5.24 -15.30 -11.26
N LYS A 273 -4.47 -15.96 -10.42
CA LYS A 273 -4.91 -16.67 -9.22
C LYS A 273 -4.14 -16.28 -7.97
N THR A 274 -2.82 -16.20 -8.08
CA THR A 274 -1.94 -15.87 -6.97
C THR A 274 -1.94 -14.36 -6.76
N VAL A 275 -2.23 -13.93 -5.53
CA VAL A 275 -2.25 -12.53 -5.12
C VAL A 275 -1.34 -12.36 -3.92
N TYR A 276 -0.44 -11.40 -3.95
CA TYR A 276 0.35 -10.97 -2.81
C TYR A 276 -0.23 -9.71 -2.22
N LEU A 277 -0.21 -9.61 -0.89
CA LEU A 277 -0.93 -8.61 -0.12
C LEU A 277 0.00 -8.06 0.96
N SER A 278 0.32 -6.77 0.89
CA SER A 278 1.06 -6.07 1.93
C SER A 278 0.12 -5.58 3.03
N ASP A 279 0.64 -5.48 4.24
CA ASP A 279 -0.07 -5.15 5.47
C ASP A 279 0.67 -4.02 6.17
N ASP A 280 0.13 -2.79 6.17
CA ASP A 280 0.76 -1.68 6.88
C ASP A 280 0.43 -1.71 8.38
N GLY A 281 1.43 -1.38 9.18
CA GLY A 281 1.31 -1.31 10.63
C GLY A 281 2.56 -1.76 11.37
N THR A 282 2.35 -2.21 12.61
CA THR A 282 3.42 -2.71 13.48
C THR A 282 3.16 -4.15 13.87
N ASN A 283 4.16 -5.02 13.73
CA ASN A 283 4.05 -6.46 13.96
C ASN A 283 3.00 -7.11 13.05
N VAL A 284 3.06 -6.76 11.79
CA VAL A 284 2.12 -7.18 10.74
C VAL A 284 2.63 -8.40 9.97
N VAL A 285 1.82 -8.92 9.06
CA VAL A 285 2.02 -10.20 8.38
C VAL A 285 2.02 -10.01 6.86
N PHE A 286 2.92 -10.69 6.14
CA PHE A 286 2.86 -10.77 4.70
C PHE A 286 1.93 -11.90 4.25
N PHE A 287 0.92 -11.58 3.44
CA PHE A 287 -0.09 -12.55 3.02
C PHE A 287 0.00 -12.93 1.54
N LYS A 288 -0.52 -14.11 1.24
CA LYS A 288 -0.74 -14.61 -0.11
C LYS A 288 -2.14 -15.24 -0.19
N PHE A 289 -2.86 -14.94 -1.26
CA PHE A 289 -4.11 -15.60 -1.60
C PHE A 289 -3.96 -16.38 -2.91
N VAL A 290 -4.62 -17.54 -3.02
CA VAL A 290 -4.68 -18.31 -4.26
C VAL A 290 -6.13 -18.59 -4.61
N ALA A 291 -6.61 -17.96 -5.68
CA ALA A 291 -7.98 -18.09 -6.14
C ALA A 291 -8.27 -19.48 -6.71
N ASP A 292 -9.48 -19.97 -6.55
CA ASP A 292 -9.97 -21.23 -7.14
C ASP A 292 -9.99 -21.14 -8.68
N THR A 293 -10.44 -20.01 -9.19
CA THR A 293 -10.62 -19.76 -10.61
C THR A 293 -9.79 -18.54 -11.05
N ALA A 294 -9.08 -18.65 -12.16
CA ALA A 294 -8.33 -17.52 -12.70
C ALA A 294 -9.29 -16.35 -13.06
N GLY A 295 -8.91 -15.13 -12.64
CA GLY A 295 -9.71 -13.92 -12.86
C GLY A 295 -10.93 -13.78 -11.95
N ASP A 296 -11.03 -14.58 -10.89
CA ASP A 296 -12.13 -14.53 -9.92
C ASP A 296 -11.58 -14.62 -8.49
N LEU A 297 -11.64 -13.51 -7.74
CA LEU A 297 -11.15 -13.40 -6.37
C LEU A 297 -12.21 -13.75 -5.31
N SER A 298 -13.37 -14.27 -5.71
CA SER A 298 -14.49 -14.52 -4.81
C SER A 298 -14.35 -15.80 -3.95
N ALA A 299 -13.40 -16.67 -4.27
CA ALA A 299 -13.15 -17.90 -3.52
C ALA A 299 -11.71 -18.35 -3.68
N GLY A 300 -11.12 -18.88 -2.63
CA GLY A 300 -9.76 -19.39 -2.64
C GLY A 300 -9.19 -19.64 -1.26
N THR A 301 -7.87 -19.82 -1.21
CA THR A 301 -7.13 -20.15 0.02
C THR A 301 -6.23 -18.99 0.41
N LEU A 302 -6.32 -18.58 1.67
CA LEU A 302 -5.47 -17.55 2.28
C LEU A 302 -4.26 -18.20 2.95
N TYR A 303 -3.09 -17.64 2.75
CA TYR A 303 -1.80 -18.06 3.33
C TYR A 303 -1.12 -16.88 4.00
N ALA A 304 -0.30 -17.19 5.02
CA ALA A 304 0.59 -16.24 5.68
C ALA A 304 2.05 -16.68 5.56
N ALA A 305 2.96 -15.72 5.45
CA ALA A 305 4.38 -15.99 5.31
C ALA A 305 5.02 -16.42 6.64
N LYS A 306 5.91 -17.41 6.56
CA LYS A 306 6.86 -17.77 7.61
C LYS A 306 8.25 -17.46 7.10
N MET A 307 8.95 -16.57 7.79
CA MET A 307 10.32 -16.19 7.46
C MET A 307 11.33 -17.04 8.19
N THR A 308 12.42 -17.30 7.52
CA THR A 308 13.66 -17.79 8.15
C THR A 308 14.80 -16.91 7.67
N GLN A 309 15.46 -16.23 8.60
CA GLN A 309 16.56 -15.35 8.25
C GLN A 309 17.73 -16.17 7.69
N ASP A 310 18.13 -15.93 6.44
CA ASP A 310 19.18 -16.66 5.72
C ASP A 310 20.54 -15.93 5.73
N ASP A 311 20.50 -14.61 5.91
CA ASP A 311 21.67 -13.76 6.11
C ASP A 311 21.31 -12.58 7.03
N MET A 312 22.18 -11.56 7.16
CA MET A 312 21.95 -10.45 8.08
C MET A 312 20.82 -9.49 7.66
N ALA A 313 20.25 -9.62 6.46
CA ALA A 313 19.22 -8.72 5.93
C ALA A 313 18.21 -9.39 5.02
N GLY A 314 18.35 -10.68 4.72
CA GLY A 314 17.49 -11.43 3.84
C GLY A 314 16.81 -12.61 4.52
N PHE A 315 15.76 -13.13 3.88
CA PHE A 315 14.89 -14.17 4.42
C PHE A 315 14.57 -15.21 3.35
N ALA A 316 14.53 -16.49 3.76
CA ALA A 316 13.80 -17.53 3.06
C ALA A 316 12.32 -17.45 3.45
N VAL A 317 11.42 -17.73 2.52
CA VAL A 317 9.97 -17.60 2.71
C VAL A 317 9.29 -18.95 2.54
N GLU A 318 8.51 -19.37 3.54
CA GLU A 318 7.59 -20.49 3.48
C GLU A 318 6.15 -19.98 3.67
N TRP A 319 5.17 -20.69 3.11
CA TRP A 319 3.77 -20.29 3.16
C TRP A 319 2.96 -21.24 4.03
N ILE A 320 2.33 -20.70 5.08
CA ILE A 320 1.43 -21.41 5.99
C ILE A 320 0.00 -21.20 5.48
N GLU A 321 -0.69 -22.27 5.15
CA GLU A 321 -2.11 -22.23 4.83
C GLU A 321 -2.93 -21.87 6.07
N LEU A 322 -3.78 -20.86 5.95
CA LEU A 322 -4.71 -20.46 7.00
C LEU A 322 -6.05 -21.18 6.82
N ALA A 323 -6.77 -20.86 5.76
CA ALA A 323 -8.06 -21.50 5.46
C ALA A 323 -8.47 -21.25 3.99
N HIS A 324 -9.46 -22.02 3.53
CA HIS A 324 -10.17 -21.82 2.27
C HIS A 324 -11.62 -21.41 2.53
N ALA A 325 -12.10 -20.37 1.81
CA ALA A 325 -13.51 -19.97 1.86
C ALA A 325 -13.94 -19.27 0.57
N ASN A 326 -15.22 -18.96 0.49
CA ASN A 326 -15.83 -18.13 -0.54
C ASN A 326 -16.52 -16.91 0.07
N GLU A 327 -16.78 -15.89 -0.74
CA GLU A 327 -17.39 -14.63 -0.29
C GLU A 327 -18.74 -14.83 0.40
N ALA A 328 -19.58 -15.78 -0.07
CA ALA A 328 -20.92 -15.97 0.49
C ALA A 328 -20.85 -16.52 1.95
N ASP A 329 -19.92 -17.43 2.24
CA ASP A 329 -19.70 -17.93 3.59
C ASP A 329 -19.14 -16.81 4.48
N ILE A 330 -18.15 -16.04 4.00
CA ILE A 330 -17.54 -14.96 4.77
C ILE A 330 -18.55 -13.84 5.04
N GLU A 331 -19.34 -13.43 4.04
CA GLU A 331 -20.43 -12.45 4.24
C GLU A 331 -21.42 -12.93 5.31
N GLY A 332 -21.74 -14.23 5.31
CA GLY A 332 -22.59 -14.82 6.36
C GLY A 332 -21.96 -14.74 7.76
N TRP A 333 -20.64 -14.90 7.87
CA TRP A 333 -19.92 -14.73 9.13
C TRP A 333 -19.87 -13.26 9.58
N ILE A 334 -19.62 -12.34 8.66
CA ILE A 334 -19.64 -10.88 8.92
C ILE A 334 -21.01 -10.45 9.43
N ALA A 335 -22.10 -10.92 8.79
CA ALA A 335 -23.47 -10.55 9.16
C ALA A 335 -23.87 -10.97 10.58
N ALA A 336 -23.18 -11.97 11.17
CA ALA A 336 -23.40 -12.37 12.55
C ALA A 336 -23.08 -11.25 13.57
N TYR A 337 -22.29 -10.24 13.17
CA TYR A 337 -21.88 -9.10 13.99
C TYR A 337 -22.64 -7.81 13.63
N ASP A 338 -23.59 -7.85 12.70
CA ASP A 338 -24.46 -6.71 12.40
C ASP A 338 -25.30 -6.36 13.63
N GLY A 339 -25.48 -5.06 13.89
CA GLY A 339 -26.26 -4.57 15.02
C GLY A 339 -25.49 -4.49 16.35
N ILE A 340 -24.21 -4.83 16.38
CA ILE A 340 -23.31 -4.46 17.49
C ILE A 340 -22.99 -2.97 17.34
N ASP A 341 -23.17 -2.18 18.40
CA ASP A 341 -22.92 -0.74 18.41
C ASP A 341 -21.98 -0.34 19.55
N GLN A 342 -21.68 0.96 19.64
CA GLN A 342 -20.76 1.50 20.64
C GLN A 342 -21.19 1.17 22.09
N SER A 343 -22.49 0.97 22.35
CA SER A 343 -22.99 0.60 23.68
C SER A 343 -22.57 -0.81 24.13
N ALA A 344 -22.10 -1.65 23.21
CA ALA A 344 -21.60 -2.99 23.51
C ALA A 344 -20.17 -2.99 24.08
N TYR A 345 -19.47 -1.84 24.06
CA TYR A 345 -18.12 -1.76 24.62
C TYR A 345 -18.10 -2.01 26.13
N ALA A 346 -17.19 -2.89 26.55
CA ALA A 346 -16.86 -3.10 27.95
C ALA A 346 -15.35 -3.34 28.06
N GLU A 347 -14.68 -2.60 28.95
CA GLU A 347 -13.24 -2.73 29.17
C GLU A 347 -12.87 -4.19 29.51
N GLY A 348 -11.89 -4.74 28.78
CA GLY A 348 -11.41 -6.11 28.97
C GLY A 348 -12.39 -7.21 28.48
N ALA A 349 -13.43 -6.85 27.71
CA ALA A 349 -14.34 -7.80 27.09
C ALA A 349 -14.62 -7.36 25.63
N THR A 350 -14.93 -8.33 24.77
CA THR A 350 -15.31 -8.06 23.38
C THR A 350 -16.62 -8.76 23.01
N SER A 351 -17.40 -8.12 22.15
CA SER A 351 -18.54 -8.73 21.46
C SER A 351 -18.15 -9.35 20.10
N TYR A 352 -16.89 -9.23 19.75
CA TYR A 352 -16.30 -9.75 18.50
C TYR A 352 -15.55 -11.06 18.75
N ILE A 353 -14.78 -11.53 17.78
CA ILE A 353 -13.92 -12.72 17.91
C ILE A 353 -12.89 -12.45 19.03
N SER A 354 -12.84 -13.34 20.02
CA SER A 354 -11.92 -13.26 21.16
C SER A 354 -10.61 -14.00 20.88
N ASP A 355 -9.59 -13.77 21.72
CA ASP A 355 -8.34 -14.52 21.64
C ASP A 355 -8.55 -16.02 21.96
N GLU A 356 -9.54 -16.37 22.77
CA GLU A 356 -9.96 -17.74 23.02
C GLU A 356 -10.56 -18.37 21.74
N ASP A 357 -11.35 -17.63 20.96
CA ASP A 357 -11.87 -18.11 19.68
C ASP A 357 -10.75 -18.34 18.68
N VAL A 358 -9.75 -17.45 18.63
CA VAL A 358 -8.54 -17.59 17.80
C VAL A 358 -7.76 -18.86 18.22
N ALA A 359 -7.55 -19.07 19.50
CA ALA A 359 -6.83 -20.24 20.00
C ALA A 359 -7.58 -21.54 19.71
N ALA A 360 -8.91 -21.57 19.88
CA ALA A 360 -9.74 -22.73 19.54
C ALA A 360 -9.70 -23.04 18.04
N TRP A 361 -9.76 -22.00 17.19
CA TRP A 361 -9.62 -22.19 15.74
C TRP A 361 -8.24 -22.75 15.36
N ALA A 362 -7.17 -22.19 15.91
CA ALA A 362 -5.82 -22.66 15.64
C ALA A 362 -5.60 -24.13 16.08
N ALA A 363 -6.30 -24.57 17.13
CA ALA A 363 -6.32 -25.96 17.61
C ALA A 363 -7.22 -26.90 16.77
N GLY A 364 -8.00 -26.37 15.82
CA GLY A 364 -8.97 -27.15 15.01
C GLY A 364 -10.26 -27.49 15.77
N GLU A 365 -10.62 -26.71 16.80
CA GLU A 365 -11.80 -26.90 17.65
C GLU A 365 -12.94 -25.94 17.29
N ALA A 366 -12.72 -24.95 16.40
CA ALA A 366 -13.75 -24.01 15.94
C ALA A 366 -14.74 -24.69 14.99
N ALA A 367 -15.96 -24.13 14.92
CA ALA A 367 -17.03 -24.64 14.05
C ALA A 367 -16.85 -24.27 12.57
N ASP A 368 -16.14 -23.20 12.29
CA ASP A 368 -15.88 -22.66 10.96
C ASP A 368 -14.55 -21.89 10.93
N ASP A 369 -14.18 -21.38 9.75
CA ASP A 369 -12.92 -20.70 9.50
C ASP A 369 -13.01 -19.18 9.53
N ARG A 370 -14.07 -18.61 10.14
CA ARG A 370 -14.25 -17.13 10.19
C ARG A 370 -13.05 -16.39 10.77
N VAL A 371 -12.32 -16.98 11.71
CA VAL A 371 -11.13 -16.40 12.34
C VAL A 371 -10.06 -16.06 11.29
N ALA A 372 -9.84 -16.95 10.32
CA ALA A 372 -8.84 -16.75 9.27
C ALA A 372 -9.12 -15.53 8.40
N PHE A 373 -10.41 -15.19 8.18
CA PHE A 373 -10.82 -14.12 7.26
C PHE A 373 -11.25 -12.84 7.96
N LEU A 374 -11.65 -12.89 9.24
CA LEU A 374 -12.11 -11.71 9.99
C LEU A 374 -11.06 -11.19 10.99
N GLU A 375 -10.12 -12.03 11.43
CA GLU A 375 -9.00 -11.69 12.31
C GLU A 375 -7.69 -12.29 11.74
N SER A 376 -7.40 -11.98 10.48
CA SER A 376 -6.33 -12.67 9.70
C SER A 376 -4.94 -12.53 10.32
N ARG A 377 -4.57 -11.38 10.90
CA ARG A 377 -3.29 -11.19 11.63
C ARG A 377 -3.19 -12.13 12.82
N LYS A 378 -4.24 -12.19 13.66
CA LYS A 378 -4.30 -13.07 14.84
C LYS A 378 -4.28 -14.55 14.42
N ALA A 379 -5.02 -14.89 13.36
CA ALA A 379 -5.02 -16.24 12.79
C ALA A 379 -3.62 -16.66 12.32
N ALA A 380 -2.93 -15.79 11.58
CA ALA A 380 -1.58 -16.03 11.09
C ALA A 380 -0.59 -16.27 12.24
N ALA A 381 -0.58 -15.38 13.24
CA ALA A 381 0.28 -15.49 14.42
C ALA A 381 -0.01 -16.80 15.19
N ALA A 382 -1.27 -17.17 15.39
CA ALA A 382 -1.68 -18.40 16.08
C ALA A 382 -1.26 -19.68 15.33
N LYS A 383 -1.11 -19.62 13.99
CA LYS A 383 -0.58 -20.70 13.15
C LYS A 383 0.95 -20.69 13.06
N GLY A 384 1.62 -19.71 13.67
CA GLY A 384 3.08 -19.59 13.71
C GLY A 384 3.70 -18.92 12.49
N ALA A 385 2.93 -18.15 11.73
CA ALA A 385 3.45 -17.23 10.72
C ALA A 385 4.29 -16.11 11.37
N THR A 386 5.13 -15.46 10.58
CA THR A 386 5.92 -14.32 11.04
C THR A 386 5.03 -13.07 11.11
N ALA A 387 4.80 -12.58 12.32
CA ALA A 387 4.01 -11.38 12.63
C ALA A 387 4.93 -10.31 13.28
N GLU A 388 5.95 -9.89 12.55
CA GLU A 388 7.02 -9.02 13.06
C GLU A 388 7.33 -7.86 12.12
N PHE A 389 6.71 -7.83 10.93
CA PHE A 389 6.97 -6.79 9.95
C PHE A 389 6.49 -5.42 10.41
N ARG A 390 7.11 -4.41 9.82
CA ARG A 390 6.81 -3.02 10.09
C ARG A 390 6.63 -2.29 8.77
N LYS A 391 5.46 -1.66 8.58
CA LYS A 391 5.16 -0.78 7.45
C LYS A 391 5.53 -1.39 6.10
N MET A 392 4.80 -2.46 5.72
CA MET A 392 4.86 -3.02 4.38
C MET A 392 3.94 -2.22 3.48
N GLU A 393 4.55 -1.40 2.65
CA GLU A 393 3.88 -0.50 1.71
C GLU A 393 3.65 -1.18 0.34
N GLY A 394 3.85 -0.47 -0.75
CA GLY A 394 3.59 -0.94 -2.10
C GLY A 394 4.25 -2.27 -2.45
N VAL A 395 3.47 -3.22 -2.95
CA VAL A 395 3.93 -4.48 -3.54
C VAL A 395 3.61 -4.48 -5.04
N ASN A 396 4.61 -4.71 -5.89
CA ASN A 396 4.43 -4.60 -7.34
C ASN A 396 5.28 -5.59 -8.14
N MET A 397 4.82 -5.93 -9.34
CA MET A 397 5.54 -6.67 -10.36
C MET A 397 5.04 -6.26 -11.76
N ASN A 398 5.78 -6.61 -12.81
CA ASN A 398 5.37 -6.37 -14.18
C ASN A 398 5.51 -7.65 -15.01
N PRO A 399 4.43 -8.16 -15.66
CA PRO A 399 4.49 -9.35 -16.50
C PRO A 399 5.51 -9.22 -17.64
N ALA A 400 5.66 -8.05 -18.26
CA ALA A 400 6.63 -7.84 -19.33
C ALA A 400 8.08 -7.91 -18.80
N ALA A 401 8.34 -7.42 -17.59
CA ALA A 401 9.64 -7.56 -16.93
C ALA A 401 9.95 -9.04 -16.62
N ILE A 402 8.97 -9.82 -16.19
CA ILE A 402 9.11 -11.28 -16.00
C ILE A 402 9.51 -11.96 -17.32
N GLU A 403 8.84 -11.65 -18.42
CA GLU A 403 9.17 -12.16 -19.77
C GLU A 403 10.56 -11.70 -20.24
N ALA A 404 11.00 -10.52 -19.82
CA ALA A 404 12.33 -9.98 -20.09
C ALA A 404 13.45 -10.59 -19.24
N GLY A 405 13.13 -11.50 -18.31
CA GLY A 405 14.09 -12.21 -17.46
C GLY A 405 14.28 -11.61 -16.06
N HIS A 406 13.35 -10.76 -15.61
CA HIS A 406 13.30 -10.20 -14.26
C HIS A 406 12.12 -10.78 -13.44
N PRO A 407 12.18 -12.08 -13.01
CA PRO A 407 11.07 -12.77 -12.34
C PRO A 407 11.03 -12.41 -10.86
N TYR A 408 10.67 -11.17 -10.57
CA TYR A 408 10.64 -10.65 -9.22
C TYR A 408 9.34 -9.91 -8.91
N VAL A 409 8.89 -10.05 -7.66
CA VAL A 409 7.99 -9.12 -7.01
C VAL A 409 8.84 -8.20 -6.14
N TYR A 410 8.48 -6.94 -6.04
CA TYR A 410 9.15 -5.96 -5.17
C TYR A 410 8.19 -5.50 -4.09
N MET A 411 8.74 -5.17 -2.91
CA MET A 411 7.98 -4.62 -1.78
C MET A 411 8.76 -3.48 -1.15
N ALA A 412 8.09 -2.36 -0.93
CA ALA A 412 8.60 -1.28 -0.11
C ALA A 412 8.28 -1.54 1.37
N MET A 413 9.21 -1.18 2.23
CA MET A 413 9.01 -1.03 3.67
C MET A 413 9.50 0.35 4.05
N SER A 414 8.59 1.23 4.44
CA SER A 414 8.95 2.62 4.73
C SER A 414 9.77 2.73 6.01
N GLU A 415 9.64 1.80 6.96
CA GLU A 415 10.48 1.71 8.15
C GLU A 415 10.81 0.25 8.49
N VAL A 416 12.06 -0.02 8.84
CA VAL A 416 12.49 -1.29 9.46
C VAL A 416 12.77 -1.03 10.93
N ALA A 417 11.87 -1.46 11.81
CA ALA A 417 11.91 -1.18 13.24
C ALA A 417 11.06 -2.19 14.04
N LYS A 418 10.93 -1.98 15.34
CA LYS A 418 10.07 -2.74 16.25
C LYS A 418 10.37 -4.24 16.20
N GLY A 419 9.39 -5.12 15.95
CA GLY A 419 9.58 -6.57 15.88
C GLY A 419 10.64 -7.02 14.88
N MET A 420 10.88 -6.26 13.81
CA MET A 420 11.96 -6.58 12.85
C MET A 420 13.37 -6.33 13.41
N ALA A 421 13.53 -5.42 14.36
CA ALA A 421 14.84 -4.93 14.83
C ALA A 421 15.12 -5.26 16.31
N ASP A 422 14.28 -6.06 16.94
CA ASP A 422 14.52 -6.54 18.30
C ASP A 422 15.40 -7.81 18.31
N THR A 423 15.42 -8.55 19.40
CA THR A 423 16.24 -9.77 19.56
C THR A 423 15.41 -11.03 19.66
N ASP A 424 14.09 -10.93 19.43
CA ASP A 424 13.14 -12.02 19.55
C ASP A 424 12.55 -12.35 18.16
N GLY A 425 11.96 -13.52 18.01
CA GLY A 425 11.22 -13.93 16.83
C GLY A 425 12.05 -14.43 15.64
N ASP A 426 11.45 -14.36 14.46
CA ASP A 426 11.99 -14.89 13.20
C ASP A 426 12.87 -13.89 12.45
N VAL A 427 12.68 -12.59 12.70
CA VAL A 427 13.32 -11.47 12.00
C VAL A 427 14.17 -10.67 12.99
N GLN A 428 15.46 -10.51 12.71
CA GLN A 428 16.39 -9.79 13.57
C GLN A 428 17.37 -9.01 12.69
N VAL A 429 16.93 -7.89 12.12
CA VAL A 429 17.71 -7.05 11.24
C VAL A 429 18.06 -5.72 11.91
N ALA A 430 18.98 -4.97 11.34
CA ALA A 430 19.31 -3.63 11.85
C ALA A 430 18.16 -2.66 11.58
N GLU A 431 17.84 -1.81 12.58
CA GLU A 431 16.88 -0.71 12.41
C GLU A 431 17.29 0.17 11.23
N ASN A 432 16.32 0.52 10.38
CA ASN A 432 16.47 1.50 9.32
C ASN A 432 15.23 2.39 9.22
N LYS A 433 15.37 3.64 9.63
CA LYS A 433 14.29 4.63 9.63
C LYS A 433 13.99 5.23 8.25
N CYS A 434 14.93 5.07 7.31
CA CYS A 434 14.78 5.56 5.95
C CYS A 434 14.20 4.51 4.98
N GLY A 435 13.89 3.31 5.50
CA GLY A 435 13.22 2.27 4.76
C GLY A 435 14.10 1.44 3.82
N VAL A 436 13.48 0.45 3.21
CA VAL A 436 14.14 -0.56 2.36
C VAL A 436 13.19 -1.00 1.27
N VAL A 437 13.67 -1.20 0.05
CA VAL A 437 12.95 -1.95 -0.99
C VAL A 437 13.52 -3.36 -1.05
N TYR A 438 12.63 -4.36 -0.97
CA TYR A 438 12.95 -5.77 -1.07
C TYR A 438 12.61 -6.32 -2.45
N GLN A 439 13.45 -7.21 -2.95
CA GLN A 439 13.24 -8.03 -4.14
C GLN A 439 12.90 -9.45 -3.73
N MET A 440 11.86 -10.02 -4.32
CA MET A 440 11.30 -11.31 -3.95
C MET A 440 11.21 -12.21 -5.19
N PRO A 441 12.16 -13.16 -5.37
CA PRO A 441 12.06 -14.17 -6.40
C PRO A 441 10.94 -15.17 -6.09
N PHE A 442 10.33 -15.72 -7.13
CA PHE A 442 9.29 -16.74 -7.03
C PHE A 442 9.60 -17.97 -7.91
N ASP A 443 8.97 -19.09 -7.60
CA ASP A 443 9.08 -20.35 -8.34
C ASP A 443 8.10 -20.42 -9.54
N ASP A 444 8.12 -21.53 -10.28
CA ASP A 444 7.25 -21.77 -11.45
C ASP A 444 5.74 -21.82 -11.08
N ALA A 445 5.40 -21.94 -9.80
CA ALA A 445 4.04 -21.91 -9.27
C ALA A 445 3.69 -20.54 -8.67
N TYR A 446 4.51 -19.52 -8.96
CA TYR A 446 4.40 -18.17 -8.43
C TYR A 446 4.50 -18.05 -6.91
N ASN A 447 5.12 -19.02 -6.21
CA ASN A 447 5.38 -18.84 -4.78
C ASN A 447 6.67 -18.04 -4.57
N ILE A 448 6.57 -16.91 -3.88
CA ILE A 448 7.76 -16.18 -3.39
C ILE A 448 8.52 -17.11 -2.44
N THR A 449 9.83 -17.25 -2.68
CA THR A 449 10.72 -18.18 -1.96
C THR A 449 11.78 -17.50 -1.12
N ALA A 450 12.03 -16.22 -1.39
CA ALA A 450 12.98 -15.41 -0.64
C ALA A 450 12.59 -13.93 -0.67
N MET A 451 13.17 -13.15 0.24
CA MET A 451 13.01 -11.71 0.32
C MET A 451 14.37 -11.09 0.65
N LYS A 452 14.89 -10.22 -0.22
CA LYS A 452 16.23 -9.63 -0.09
C LYS A 452 16.23 -8.14 -0.33
N PRO A 453 16.93 -7.34 0.52
CA PRO A 453 17.02 -5.90 0.31
C PRO A 453 17.81 -5.59 -0.96
N VAL A 454 17.31 -4.66 -1.76
CA VAL A 454 17.96 -4.22 -3.01
C VAL A 454 18.18 -2.72 -3.05
N VAL A 455 17.33 -1.91 -2.39
CA VAL A 455 17.56 -0.49 -2.14
C VAL A 455 17.43 -0.27 -0.65
N VAL A 456 18.45 0.32 -0.03
CA VAL A 456 18.50 0.55 1.41
C VAL A 456 18.65 2.05 1.65
N GLY A 457 17.65 2.65 2.26
CA GLY A 457 17.61 4.08 2.57
C GLY A 457 18.64 4.51 3.60
N GLY A 458 18.86 5.82 3.68
CA GLY A 458 19.77 6.41 4.65
C GLY A 458 21.15 6.77 4.07
N PRO A 459 22.11 7.22 4.92
CA PRO A 459 22.06 7.21 6.39
C PRO A 459 21.02 8.16 6.98
N PHE A 460 20.58 7.82 8.22
CA PHE A 460 19.67 8.65 9.01
C PHE A 460 20.47 9.51 10.01
N ASP A 461 20.16 10.81 10.05
CA ASP A 461 20.74 11.77 11.03
C ASP A 461 19.65 12.24 12.00
N SER A 462 19.65 11.69 13.21
CA SER A 462 18.69 12.05 14.26
C SER A 462 18.84 13.47 14.81
N ALA A 463 19.88 14.21 14.43
CA ALA A 463 20.12 15.60 14.84
C ALA A 463 19.66 16.60 13.78
N ALA A 464 19.31 16.16 12.57
CA ALA A 464 18.77 17.01 11.52
C ALA A 464 17.34 17.47 11.87
N GLU A 465 17.05 18.74 11.68
CA GLU A 465 15.69 19.30 11.85
C GLU A 465 14.81 19.04 10.62
N THR A 466 15.43 18.95 9.44
CA THR A 466 14.81 18.61 8.16
C THR A 466 15.73 17.67 7.39
N ASN A 467 15.24 16.93 6.43
CA ASN A 467 16.04 16.03 5.59
C ASN A 467 16.89 15.06 6.43
N ALA A 468 16.24 14.39 7.39
CA ALA A 468 16.92 13.48 8.31
C ALA A 468 17.44 12.20 7.63
N CYS A 469 16.92 11.83 6.47
CA CYS A 469 17.53 10.84 5.58
C CYS A 469 18.41 11.54 4.53
N ALA A 470 19.39 10.80 4.00
CA ALA A 470 20.33 11.36 3.02
C ALA A 470 19.61 11.69 1.69
N LEU A 471 19.79 12.92 1.21
CA LEU A 471 19.11 13.44 0.01
C LEU A 471 19.54 12.78 -1.32
N ASP A 472 20.59 11.98 -1.33
CA ASP A 472 21.05 11.18 -2.47
C ASP A 472 20.60 9.71 -2.41
N ASN A 473 19.65 9.40 -1.52
CA ASN A 473 19.10 8.08 -1.32
C ASN A 473 17.60 8.17 -1.00
N ILE A 474 16.89 7.02 -0.98
CA ILE A 474 15.48 6.94 -0.61
C ILE A 474 15.23 7.26 0.87
N ALA A 475 14.06 7.82 1.14
CA ALA A 475 13.49 7.94 2.48
C ALA A 475 12.04 7.44 2.46
N ASN A 476 11.71 6.53 3.38
CA ASN A 476 10.41 5.90 3.52
C ASN A 476 9.78 5.56 2.14
N PRO A 477 10.36 4.60 1.40
CA PRO A 477 9.79 4.19 0.12
C PRO A 477 8.40 3.62 0.34
N ASP A 478 7.48 4.00 -0.52
CA ASP A 478 6.08 3.63 -0.42
C ASP A 478 5.60 3.01 -1.75
N ASN A 479 5.07 3.80 -2.65
CA ASN A 479 4.55 3.32 -3.92
C ASN A 479 5.66 2.79 -4.84
N LEU A 480 5.46 1.63 -5.44
CA LEU A 480 6.38 0.99 -6.38
C LEU A 480 5.73 0.79 -7.74
N LEU A 481 6.51 1.01 -8.81
CA LEU A 481 6.12 0.69 -10.18
C LEU A 481 7.27 -0.02 -10.89
N VAL A 482 7.05 -1.25 -11.35
CA VAL A 482 8.03 -2.03 -12.11
C VAL A 482 7.83 -1.77 -13.61
N LEU A 483 8.88 -1.31 -14.30
CA LEU A 483 8.87 -1.06 -15.73
C LEU A 483 9.10 -2.35 -16.54
N ASP A 484 8.76 -2.35 -17.83
CA ASP A 484 8.89 -3.49 -18.73
C ASP A 484 10.31 -4.07 -18.82
N ASN A 485 11.32 -3.23 -18.63
CA ASN A 485 12.73 -3.63 -18.63
C ASN A 485 13.28 -4.10 -17.27
N GLY A 486 12.42 -4.14 -16.26
CA GLY A 486 12.76 -4.54 -14.88
C GLY A 486 13.31 -3.42 -13.99
N ASP A 487 13.45 -2.19 -14.50
CA ASP A 487 13.74 -1.03 -13.66
C ASP A 487 12.55 -0.76 -12.73
N VAL A 488 12.81 -0.15 -11.56
CA VAL A 488 11.77 0.12 -10.56
C VAL A 488 11.71 1.61 -10.26
N VAL A 489 10.54 2.20 -10.42
CA VAL A 489 10.22 3.55 -9.94
C VAL A 489 9.74 3.44 -8.50
N ILE A 490 10.27 4.30 -7.63
CA ILE A 490 9.99 4.33 -6.19
C ILE A 490 9.48 5.72 -5.85
N GLY A 491 8.28 5.81 -5.27
CA GLY A 491 7.73 7.02 -4.66
C GLY A 491 8.03 7.04 -3.16
N GLU A 492 8.18 8.22 -2.62
CA GLU A 492 8.35 8.47 -1.19
C GLU A 492 7.07 8.98 -0.57
N ASP A 493 6.76 8.47 0.63
CA ASP A 493 5.86 9.04 1.62
C ASP A 493 6.66 9.29 2.90
N THR A 494 7.16 10.53 3.06
CA THR A 494 8.10 10.78 4.14
C THR A 494 8.07 12.20 4.70
N GLY A 495 8.12 12.32 6.02
CA GLY A 495 8.53 13.54 6.71
C GLY A 495 10.05 13.70 6.87
N LEU A 496 10.86 12.76 6.33
CA LEU A 496 12.33 12.75 6.47
C LEU A 496 13.05 13.38 5.28
N HIS A 497 12.31 13.80 4.25
CA HIS A 497 12.71 14.74 3.20
C HIS A 497 11.69 15.89 3.11
N GLU A 498 12.14 17.12 2.90
CA GLU A 498 11.24 18.27 2.75
C GLU A 498 10.43 18.20 1.45
N ASN A 499 11.02 17.64 0.39
CA ASN A 499 10.36 17.34 -0.87
C ASN A 499 10.47 15.84 -1.11
N ASN A 500 9.36 15.16 -1.10
CA ASN A 500 9.30 13.74 -1.43
C ASN A 500 9.68 13.53 -2.90
N ALA A 501 10.46 12.48 -3.15
CA ALA A 501 11.08 12.25 -4.45
C ALA A 501 10.51 11.03 -5.17
N LEU A 502 10.63 11.05 -6.51
CA LEU A 502 10.56 9.87 -7.35
C LEU A 502 11.99 9.42 -7.67
N TRP A 503 12.23 8.15 -7.48
CA TRP A 503 13.49 7.51 -7.79
C TRP A 503 13.34 6.46 -8.89
N LEU A 504 14.37 6.31 -9.71
CA LEU A 504 14.52 5.20 -10.62
C LEU A 504 15.69 4.33 -10.15
N TRP A 505 15.40 3.11 -9.78
CA TRP A 505 16.42 2.11 -9.47
C TRP A 505 16.58 1.14 -10.64
N LYS A 506 17.83 0.89 -11.04
CA LYS A 506 18.18 -0.05 -12.10
C LYS A 506 18.84 -1.27 -11.51
N PRO A 507 18.23 -2.48 -11.62
CA PRO A 507 18.87 -3.71 -11.23
C PRO A 507 20.21 -3.89 -11.97
N ALA A 508 21.23 -4.41 -11.27
CA ALA A 508 22.48 -4.77 -11.94
C ALA A 508 22.18 -5.80 -13.03
N ALA A 509 22.77 -5.62 -14.22
CA ALA A 509 22.65 -6.60 -15.30
C ALA A 509 23.12 -7.98 -14.81
N MET A 510 22.26 -8.99 -14.95
CA MET A 510 22.55 -10.37 -14.57
C MET A 510 23.59 -11.01 -15.49
#